data_49e92f563aa665edc1cf995e4e47ea48
#
_entry.id   49e92f563aa665edc1cf995e4e47ea48
#
_cell.length_a   1.000
_cell.length_b   1.000
_cell.length_c   1.000
_cell.angle_alpha   90.00
_cell.angle_beta   90.00
_cell.angle_gamma   90.00
#
_symmetry.space_group_name_H-M   'P 1'
#
loop_
_entity.id
_entity.type
_entity.pdbx_description
1 polymer ?
#
loop_
_entity_poly.entity_id
_entity_poly.type
_entity_poly.pdbx_seq_one_letter_code
_entity_poly.pdbx_strand_id
1 'polypeptide(L)'
;MASTYSDRLKLELQGSGENAGTWGDKTNNNLNVLDAFAGGFLSKSVAGSSDVTLTTANASATAEASNKVLDLNGTLTGNITVFIPAKENNYIIRNNTSGSHTLTVAATGHTANGVAITQGDHANIYCDGSPNFNVLIANQPTHDAAELTTGTLANARLDPQLQDVAGLATANGNFIVGNGSNFVAENGTTARASLGLGSIATQASSSVSITGGSITH
;
A
#
# COMPACT_ATOMS: atom_id res chain seq x y z
N MET A 1 -2.95 -32.41 38.31
CA MET A 1 -1.84 -31.68 37.65
C MET A 1 -2.44 -30.39 37.17
N ALA A 2 -1.83 -29.23 37.48
CA ALA A 2 -2.42 -27.92 37.13
C ALA A 2 -2.57 -27.75 35.61
N SER A 3 -3.67 -27.15 35.14
CA SER A 3 -3.87 -26.79 33.77
C SER A 3 -2.75 -25.86 33.27
N THR A 4 -2.35 -26.04 32.03
CA THR A 4 -1.39 -25.20 31.32
C THR A 4 -2.07 -24.52 30.14
N TYR A 5 -1.34 -23.70 29.40
CA TYR A 5 -1.92 -22.97 28.24
C TYR A 5 -1.06 -23.18 27.00
N SER A 6 -1.72 -23.31 25.84
CA SER A 6 -1.03 -23.41 24.57
C SER A 6 -0.24 -22.12 24.32
N ASP A 7 0.90 -22.24 23.61
CA ASP A 7 1.81 -21.11 23.43
C ASP A 7 1.24 -20.02 22.52
N ARG A 8 0.55 -20.39 21.43
CA ARG A 8 0.05 -19.47 20.41
C ARG A 8 -1.26 -18.81 20.79
N LEU A 9 -2.32 -19.60 20.98
CA LEU A 9 -3.69 -19.11 21.18
C LEU A 9 -4.10 -19.06 22.64
N LYS A 10 -3.22 -19.45 23.57
CA LYS A 10 -3.51 -19.48 25.01
C LYS A 10 -4.71 -20.35 25.38
N LEU A 11 -4.96 -21.43 24.62
CA LEU A 11 -5.98 -22.42 24.95
C LEU A 11 -5.64 -23.12 26.24
N GLU A 12 -6.61 -23.36 27.11
CA GLU A 12 -6.40 -24.15 28.34
C GLU A 12 -6.20 -25.62 28.00
N LEU A 13 -5.03 -26.14 28.36
CA LEU A 13 -4.69 -27.56 28.27
C LEU A 13 -5.00 -28.18 29.64
N GLN A 14 -6.15 -28.81 29.73
CA GLN A 14 -6.68 -29.33 31.00
C GLN A 14 -5.81 -30.46 31.55
N GLY A 15 -5.42 -30.34 32.82
CA GLY A 15 -4.73 -31.39 33.54
C GLY A 15 -5.67 -32.53 33.85
N SER A 16 -5.13 -33.75 33.89
CA SER A 16 -5.93 -34.93 34.27
C SER A 16 -6.46 -34.80 35.71
N GLY A 17 -7.77 -34.98 35.89
CA GLY A 17 -8.46 -34.82 37.16
C GLY A 17 -8.82 -33.42 37.57
N GLU A 18 -8.48 -32.40 36.75
CA GLU A 18 -8.89 -31.02 36.97
C GLU A 18 -10.23 -30.68 36.32
N ASN A 19 -10.78 -29.53 36.71
CA ASN A 19 -12.01 -28.97 36.16
C ASN A 19 -13.24 -29.89 36.32
N ALA A 20 -13.27 -30.75 37.35
CA ALA A 20 -14.44 -31.55 37.68
C ALA A 20 -15.67 -30.66 37.85
N GLY A 21 -16.71 -30.86 37.04
CA GLY A 21 -17.93 -30.05 36.99
C GLY A 21 -17.84 -28.77 36.16
N THR A 22 -16.65 -28.35 35.70
CA THR A 22 -16.45 -27.14 34.91
C THR A 22 -15.74 -27.37 33.57
N TRP A 23 -15.41 -28.61 33.23
CA TRP A 23 -14.70 -28.96 32.01
C TRP A 23 -15.42 -28.48 30.73
N GLY A 24 -16.77 -28.50 30.75
CA GLY A 24 -17.58 -28.01 29.64
C GLY A 24 -17.37 -26.52 29.39
N ASP A 25 -17.32 -25.70 30.45
CA ASP A 25 -17.06 -24.27 30.36
C ASP A 25 -15.65 -24.01 29.81
N LYS A 26 -14.66 -24.78 30.25
CA LYS A 26 -13.29 -24.69 29.77
C LYS A 26 -13.17 -25.05 28.30
N THR A 27 -13.85 -26.11 27.87
CA THR A 27 -13.92 -26.54 26.49
C THR A 27 -14.60 -25.49 25.63
N ASN A 28 -15.74 -24.95 26.07
CA ASN A 28 -16.46 -23.90 25.36
C ASN A 28 -15.62 -22.60 25.25
N ASN A 29 -14.91 -22.21 26.30
CA ASN A 29 -13.98 -21.08 26.22
C ASN A 29 -12.89 -21.30 25.18
N ASN A 30 -12.29 -22.49 25.12
CA ASN A 30 -11.31 -22.83 24.09
C ASN A 30 -11.90 -22.75 22.67
N LEU A 31 -13.14 -23.27 22.49
CA LEU A 31 -13.84 -23.17 21.21
C LEU A 31 -14.12 -21.72 20.82
N ASN A 32 -14.50 -20.86 21.78
CA ASN A 32 -14.70 -19.44 21.54
C ASN A 32 -13.39 -18.74 21.14
N VAL A 33 -12.25 -19.12 21.72
CA VAL A 33 -10.93 -18.59 21.28
C VAL A 33 -10.61 -19.04 19.86
N LEU A 34 -10.90 -20.28 19.49
CA LEU A 34 -10.71 -20.77 18.13
C LEU A 34 -11.64 -20.07 17.13
N ASP A 35 -12.89 -19.79 17.51
CA ASP A 35 -13.84 -19.06 16.70
C ASP A 35 -13.38 -17.62 16.46
N ALA A 36 -12.93 -16.92 17.50
CA ALA A 36 -12.35 -15.59 17.40
C ALA A 36 -11.09 -15.58 16.50
N PHE A 37 -10.25 -16.59 16.61
CA PHE A 37 -9.07 -16.73 15.76
C PHE A 37 -9.44 -17.05 14.30
N ALA A 38 -10.50 -17.81 14.06
CA ALA A 38 -10.91 -18.18 12.70
C ALA A 38 -11.59 -17.04 11.95
N GLY A 39 -12.46 -16.27 12.62
CA GLY A 39 -13.29 -15.24 11.98
C GLY A 39 -13.55 -13.99 12.82
N GLY A 40 -12.94 -13.88 14.00
CA GLY A 40 -13.17 -12.73 14.89
C GLY A 40 -12.70 -11.42 14.28
N PHE A 41 -13.49 -10.36 14.52
CA PHE A 41 -13.25 -9.00 14.10
C PHE A 41 -13.17 -8.08 15.33
N LEU A 42 -12.08 -7.31 15.41
CA LEU A 42 -11.89 -6.29 16.42
C LEU A 42 -11.76 -4.92 15.75
N SER A 43 -12.64 -4.00 16.08
CA SER A 43 -12.45 -2.56 15.79
C SER A 43 -11.84 -1.89 17.02
N LYS A 44 -10.62 -1.33 16.88
CA LYS A 44 -9.85 -0.75 17.98
C LYS A 44 -9.40 0.66 17.64
N SER A 45 -9.74 1.62 18.52
CA SER A 45 -9.15 2.94 18.44
C SER A 45 -7.69 2.93 18.90
N VAL A 46 -6.83 3.49 18.06
CA VAL A 46 -5.41 3.72 18.30
C VAL A 46 -5.06 5.20 18.16
N ALA A 47 -6.05 6.08 18.41
CA ALA A 47 -5.90 7.53 18.29
C ALA A 47 -4.78 8.07 19.20
N GLY A 48 -4.11 9.13 18.72
CA GLY A 48 -3.05 9.81 19.46
C GLY A 48 -1.67 9.56 18.88
N SER A 49 -0.64 9.62 19.74
CA SER A 49 0.77 9.51 19.36
C SER A 49 1.53 8.46 20.19
N SER A 50 0.81 7.62 20.94
CA SER A 50 1.41 6.60 21.79
C SER A 50 1.30 5.23 21.14
N ASP A 51 2.35 4.44 21.29
CA ASP A 51 2.34 3.04 20.87
C ASP A 51 1.27 2.23 21.62
N VAL A 52 0.72 1.22 20.96
CA VAL A 52 -0.36 0.40 21.48
C VAL A 52 0.06 -1.07 21.45
N THR A 53 -0.08 -1.77 22.58
CA THR A 53 0.12 -3.22 22.65
C THR A 53 -1.22 -3.92 22.74
N LEU A 54 -1.48 -4.90 21.85
CA LEU A 54 -2.68 -5.70 21.91
C LEU A 54 -2.67 -6.60 23.13
N THR A 55 -3.80 -6.64 23.84
CA THR A 55 -3.95 -7.48 25.01
C THR A 55 -3.99 -8.96 24.66
N THR A 56 -3.37 -9.78 25.52
CA THR A 56 -3.46 -11.25 25.51
C THR A 56 -3.95 -11.75 26.84
N ALA A 57 -4.75 -12.80 26.84
CA ALA A 57 -5.20 -13.45 28.07
C ALA A 57 -5.39 -14.94 27.85
N ASN A 58 -5.15 -15.71 28.92
CA ASN A 58 -5.31 -17.15 28.89
C ASN A 58 -6.79 -17.54 28.76
N ALA A 59 -7.10 -18.44 27.84
CA ALA A 59 -8.45 -18.94 27.55
C ALA A 59 -9.50 -17.82 27.37
N SER A 60 -9.12 -16.74 26.67
CA SER A 60 -10.00 -15.57 26.50
C SER A 60 -10.20 -15.25 25.02
N ALA A 61 -11.43 -15.41 24.55
CA ALA A 61 -11.86 -14.96 23.23
C ALA A 61 -11.98 -13.45 23.12
N THR A 62 -12.04 -12.73 24.25
CA THR A 62 -12.18 -11.26 24.30
C THR A 62 -10.84 -10.54 24.33
N ALA A 63 -9.71 -11.25 24.45
CA ALA A 63 -8.40 -10.63 24.30
C ALA A 63 -8.23 -10.10 22.86
N GLU A 64 -7.69 -8.90 22.73
CA GLU A 64 -7.61 -8.21 21.44
C GLU A 64 -6.85 -9.02 20.40
N ALA A 65 -5.73 -9.62 20.81
CA ALA A 65 -4.89 -10.44 19.95
C ALA A 65 -5.49 -11.83 19.61
N SER A 66 -6.67 -12.18 20.14
CA SER A 66 -7.37 -13.41 19.77
C SER A 66 -8.16 -13.28 18.47
N ASN A 67 -8.39 -12.04 17.98
CA ASN A 67 -9.16 -11.81 16.78
C ASN A 67 -8.33 -11.97 15.51
N LYS A 68 -8.95 -12.50 14.45
CA LYS A 68 -8.33 -12.67 13.13
C LYS A 68 -8.16 -11.36 12.40
N VAL A 69 -9.16 -10.51 12.44
CA VAL A 69 -9.22 -9.24 11.72
C VAL A 69 -9.16 -8.09 12.71
N LEU A 70 -8.23 -7.17 12.49
CA LEU A 70 -8.03 -5.98 13.32
C LEU A 70 -8.26 -4.74 12.46
N ASP A 71 -9.33 -3.97 12.76
CA ASP A 71 -9.61 -2.66 12.16
C ASP A 71 -9.11 -1.57 13.10
N LEU A 72 -7.92 -1.04 12.81
CA LEU A 72 -7.28 -0.02 13.62
C LEU A 72 -7.75 1.36 13.16
N ASN A 73 -8.42 2.11 14.05
CA ASN A 73 -9.07 3.37 13.70
C ASN A 73 -8.69 4.52 14.65
N GLY A 74 -9.18 5.72 14.34
CA GLY A 74 -8.94 6.94 15.12
C GLY A 74 -7.98 7.91 14.45
N THR A 75 -7.86 9.12 15.00
CA THR A 75 -6.98 10.16 14.44
C THR A 75 -5.61 10.09 15.10
N LEU A 76 -4.58 9.86 14.29
CA LEU A 76 -3.19 9.89 14.76
C LEU A 76 -2.69 11.34 14.84
N THR A 77 -1.98 11.65 15.93
CA THR A 77 -1.29 12.91 16.16
C THR A 77 0.23 12.76 16.19
N GLY A 78 0.73 11.54 15.99
CA GLY A 78 2.15 11.16 15.84
C GLY A 78 2.25 9.77 15.22
N ASN A 79 3.46 9.40 14.78
CA ASN A 79 3.72 8.05 14.33
C ASN A 79 3.61 7.08 15.50
N ILE A 80 2.95 5.94 15.29
CA ILE A 80 2.75 4.92 16.32
C ILE A 80 3.13 3.54 15.83
N THR A 81 3.43 2.65 16.80
CA THR A 81 3.56 1.22 16.57
C THR A 81 2.45 0.47 17.32
N VAL A 82 1.78 -0.44 16.63
CA VAL A 82 0.85 -1.39 17.22
C VAL A 82 1.56 -2.72 17.38
N PHE A 83 1.72 -3.17 18.61
CA PHE A 83 2.42 -4.41 18.93
C PHE A 83 1.46 -5.59 18.99
N ILE A 84 1.69 -6.58 18.13
CA ILE A 84 1.10 -7.91 18.19
C ILE A 84 1.97 -8.84 19.04
N PRO A 85 1.44 -9.97 19.58
CA PRO A 85 2.26 -10.95 20.30
C PRO A 85 3.38 -11.52 19.43
N ALA A 86 4.57 -11.67 20.01
CA ALA A 86 5.73 -12.32 19.37
C ALA A 86 5.55 -13.85 19.36
N LYS A 87 4.51 -14.36 18.71
CA LYS A 87 4.17 -15.78 18.57
C LYS A 87 3.72 -16.06 17.14
N GLU A 88 3.95 -17.27 16.69
CA GLU A 88 3.46 -17.73 15.39
C GLU A 88 1.95 -17.52 15.27
N ASN A 89 1.56 -16.57 14.43
CA ASN A 89 0.16 -16.23 14.20
C ASN A 89 0.01 -15.46 12.89
N ASN A 90 -1.21 -15.39 12.36
CA ASN A 90 -1.54 -14.64 11.17
C ASN A 90 -2.73 -13.70 11.45
N TYR A 91 -2.57 -12.43 11.09
CA TYR A 91 -3.55 -11.37 11.25
C TYR A 91 -3.86 -10.70 9.92
N ILE A 92 -5.11 -10.28 9.72
CA ILE A 92 -5.50 -9.34 8.69
C ILE A 92 -5.70 -7.99 9.39
N ILE A 93 -4.86 -7.02 9.10
CA ILE A 93 -4.88 -5.72 9.79
C ILE A 93 -5.21 -4.62 8.78
N ARG A 94 -6.28 -3.87 9.05
CA ARG A 94 -6.69 -2.70 8.30
C ARG A 94 -6.24 -1.45 9.03
N ASN A 95 -5.59 -0.53 8.32
CA ASN A 95 -5.31 0.81 8.80
C ASN A 95 -6.46 1.76 8.40
N ASN A 96 -7.44 1.90 9.26
CA ASN A 96 -8.59 2.80 9.13
C ASN A 96 -8.39 4.10 9.95
N THR A 97 -7.13 4.47 10.21
CA THR A 97 -6.80 5.71 10.92
C THR A 97 -6.88 6.92 10.00
N SER A 98 -6.87 8.10 10.59
CA SER A 98 -6.74 9.40 9.90
C SER A 98 -5.57 10.20 10.48
N GLY A 99 -5.23 11.34 9.85
CA GLY A 99 -4.05 12.15 10.21
C GLY A 99 -2.83 11.80 9.34
N SER A 100 -1.87 12.73 9.23
CA SER A 100 -0.70 12.56 8.34
C SER A 100 0.46 11.87 9.07
N HIS A 101 0.19 10.69 9.67
CA HIS A 101 1.15 9.94 10.47
C HIS A 101 1.18 8.47 10.08
N THR A 102 2.30 7.81 10.37
CA THR A 102 2.52 6.40 10.05
C THR A 102 2.01 5.50 11.16
N LEU A 103 1.27 4.46 10.77
CA LEU A 103 0.96 3.31 11.61
C LEU A 103 1.86 2.15 11.22
N THR A 104 2.66 1.67 12.15
CA THR A 104 3.52 0.49 11.99
C THR A 104 2.96 -0.65 12.84
N VAL A 105 2.98 -1.86 12.32
CA VAL A 105 2.67 -3.08 13.09
C VAL A 105 3.95 -3.85 13.31
N ALA A 106 4.24 -4.22 14.55
CA ALA A 106 5.43 -4.99 14.91
C ALA A 106 5.10 -6.04 15.96
N ALA A 107 5.93 -7.05 16.11
CA ALA A 107 5.82 -7.93 17.26
C ALA A 107 6.43 -7.29 18.51
N THR A 108 5.88 -7.64 19.66
CA THR A 108 6.39 -7.17 20.97
C THR A 108 7.88 -7.46 21.08
N GLY A 109 8.69 -6.43 21.33
CA GLY A 109 10.14 -6.52 21.44
C GLY A 109 10.92 -6.48 20.12
N HIS A 110 10.25 -6.33 18.96
CA HIS A 110 10.87 -6.42 17.62
C HIS A 110 10.50 -5.23 16.72
N THR A 111 10.64 -4.02 17.20
CA THR A 111 10.25 -2.77 16.50
C THR A 111 10.97 -2.60 15.15
N ALA A 112 12.22 -3.05 15.05
CA ALA A 112 13.02 -2.89 13.83
C ALA A 112 12.45 -3.62 12.60
N ASN A 113 11.63 -4.64 12.82
CA ASN A 113 11.02 -5.46 11.77
C ASN A 113 9.54 -5.13 11.56
N GLY A 114 9.11 -3.95 12.01
CA GLY A 114 7.74 -3.50 11.86
C GLY A 114 7.39 -3.18 10.41
N VAL A 115 6.10 -3.33 10.10
CA VAL A 115 5.51 -3.08 8.80
C VAL A 115 4.61 -1.87 8.88
N ALA A 116 4.90 -0.85 8.09
CA ALA A 116 4.00 0.29 7.92
C ALA A 116 2.84 -0.12 7.01
N ILE A 117 1.61 0.17 7.44
CA ILE A 117 0.40 -0.01 6.64
C ILE A 117 -0.12 1.37 6.25
N THR A 118 -0.29 1.63 4.96
CA THR A 118 -0.82 2.90 4.46
C THR A 118 -2.26 3.11 4.95
N GLN A 119 -2.64 4.36 5.22
CA GLN A 119 -4.02 4.69 5.60
C GLN A 119 -5.01 4.30 4.50
N GLY A 120 -6.09 3.63 4.90
CA GLY A 120 -7.09 3.07 4.00
C GLY A 120 -6.78 1.66 3.50
N ASP A 121 -5.54 1.20 3.61
CA ASP A 121 -5.12 -0.13 3.17
C ASP A 121 -5.23 -1.18 4.28
N HIS A 122 -5.01 -2.43 3.89
CA HIS A 122 -4.92 -3.57 4.79
C HIS A 122 -3.70 -4.42 4.46
N ALA A 123 -3.20 -5.15 5.44
CA ALA A 123 -2.10 -6.09 5.27
C ALA A 123 -2.46 -7.45 5.90
N ASN A 124 -2.06 -8.53 5.25
CA ASN A 124 -2.04 -9.85 5.84
C ASN A 124 -0.65 -10.06 6.46
N ILE A 125 -0.59 -10.12 7.78
CA ILE A 125 0.67 -10.14 8.53
C ILE A 125 0.82 -11.50 9.20
N TYR A 126 1.88 -12.21 8.86
CA TYR A 126 2.30 -13.44 9.54
C TYR A 126 3.46 -13.11 10.49
N CYS A 127 3.31 -13.51 11.75
CA CYS A 127 4.36 -13.51 12.76
C CYS A 127 4.92 -14.92 12.90
N ASP A 128 6.22 -15.12 12.69
CA ASP A 128 6.88 -16.41 12.78
C ASP A 128 7.31 -16.79 14.22
N GLY A 129 7.07 -15.90 15.18
CA GLY A 129 7.42 -16.10 16.57
C GLY A 129 8.93 -16.15 16.87
N SER A 130 9.77 -15.98 15.87
CA SER A 130 11.22 -15.99 15.99
C SER A 130 11.76 -14.68 16.55
N PRO A 131 12.90 -14.68 17.29
CA PRO A 131 13.59 -13.44 17.66
C PRO A 131 14.13 -12.67 16.45
N ASN A 132 14.19 -13.28 15.26
CA ASN A 132 14.52 -12.63 13.98
C ASN A 132 13.28 -12.43 13.12
N PHE A 133 12.20 -12.07 13.73
CA PHE A 133 10.88 -11.82 13.21
C PHE A 133 10.85 -11.32 11.76
N ASN A 134 10.36 -12.14 10.86
CA ASN A 134 10.04 -11.74 9.50
C ASN A 134 8.52 -11.57 9.37
N VAL A 135 8.06 -10.33 9.26
CA VAL A 135 6.68 -10.07 8.86
C VAL A 135 6.58 -10.37 7.37
N LEU A 136 5.99 -11.51 7.03
CA LEU A 136 5.61 -11.79 5.66
C LEU A 136 4.33 -11.02 5.36
N ILE A 137 4.45 -9.91 4.65
CA ILE A 137 3.31 -9.24 4.04
C ILE A 137 2.96 -10.00 2.77
N ALA A 138 1.90 -10.80 2.82
CA ALA A 138 1.21 -11.18 1.60
C ALA A 138 0.20 -10.08 1.28
N ASN A 139 0.42 -9.34 0.20
CA ASN A 139 -0.46 -8.31 -0.33
C ASN A 139 -0.45 -6.93 0.38
N GLN A 140 0.65 -6.20 0.32
CA GLN A 140 0.50 -4.77 0.00
C GLN A 140 0.39 -4.67 -1.52
N PRO A 141 -0.62 -4.01 -2.06
CA PRO A 141 -0.61 -3.70 -3.47
C PRO A 141 0.47 -2.64 -3.72
N THR A 142 1.71 -3.07 -3.94
CA THR A 142 2.62 -2.29 -4.77
C THR A 142 2.01 -2.37 -6.15
N HIS A 143 1.22 -1.38 -6.52
CA HIS A 143 0.70 -1.29 -7.88
C HIS A 143 1.87 -1.02 -8.81
N ASP A 144 2.48 -2.09 -9.30
CA ASP A 144 3.41 -2.02 -10.41
C ASP A 144 2.59 -1.67 -11.67
N ALA A 145 3.12 -0.78 -12.50
CA ALA A 145 2.51 -0.45 -13.78
C ALA A 145 2.30 -1.69 -14.66
N ALA A 146 3.06 -2.77 -14.44
CA ALA A 146 2.89 -4.06 -15.10
C ALA A 146 1.56 -4.77 -14.74
N GLU A 147 0.92 -4.39 -13.63
CA GLU A 147 -0.38 -4.95 -13.21
C GLU A 147 -1.58 -4.25 -13.89
N LEU A 148 -1.35 -3.15 -14.60
CA LEU A 148 -2.35 -2.43 -15.38
C LEU A 148 -2.70 -3.20 -16.66
N THR A 149 -3.38 -4.33 -16.53
CA THR A 149 -3.81 -5.15 -17.68
C THR A 149 -5.11 -4.67 -18.31
N THR A 150 -5.89 -3.84 -17.61
CA THR A 150 -7.15 -3.24 -18.09
C THR A 150 -7.37 -1.86 -17.47
N GLY A 151 -7.99 -0.95 -18.25
CA GLY A 151 -8.32 0.40 -17.80
C GLY A 151 -7.43 1.49 -18.40
N THR A 152 -7.64 2.73 -17.98
CA THR A 152 -6.86 3.90 -18.39
C THR A 152 -6.02 4.40 -17.23
N LEU A 153 -4.74 4.68 -17.49
CA LEU A 153 -3.91 5.41 -16.53
C LEU A 153 -4.33 6.88 -16.54
N ALA A 154 -4.74 7.42 -15.39
CA ALA A 154 -5.08 8.84 -15.29
C ALA A 154 -3.84 9.70 -15.62
N ASN A 155 -4.01 10.77 -16.42
CA ASN A 155 -2.90 11.66 -16.83
C ASN A 155 -2.05 12.17 -15.66
N ALA A 156 -2.67 12.44 -14.50
CA ALA A 156 -1.95 12.88 -13.30
C ALA A 156 -0.92 11.87 -12.75
N ARG A 157 -0.89 10.64 -13.26
CA ARG A 157 0.10 9.59 -12.90
C ARG A 157 1.23 9.46 -13.90
N LEU A 158 1.14 10.20 -15.01
CA LEU A 158 2.19 10.26 -16.00
C LEU A 158 3.25 11.30 -15.59
N ASP A 159 4.47 11.10 -16.08
CA ASP A 159 5.51 12.15 -16.03
C ASP A 159 4.96 13.44 -16.63
N PRO A 160 5.28 14.63 -16.07
CA PRO A 160 4.79 15.91 -16.59
C PRO A 160 5.00 16.08 -18.10
N GLN A 161 6.11 15.62 -18.63
CA GLN A 161 6.39 15.70 -20.08
C GLN A 161 5.46 14.81 -20.92
N LEU A 162 5.06 13.64 -20.38
CA LEU A 162 4.07 12.79 -21.04
C LEU A 162 2.66 13.37 -20.93
N GLN A 163 2.36 14.10 -19.85
CA GLN A 163 1.10 14.83 -19.72
C GLN A 163 0.98 15.94 -20.76
N ASP A 164 2.08 16.65 -21.04
CA ASP A 164 2.13 17.64 -22.11
C ASP A 164 1.75 17.02 -23.46
N VAL A 165 2.39 15.91 -23.81
CA VAL A 165 2.10 15.19 -25.06
C VAL A 165 0.66 14.68 -25.10
N ALA A 166 0.15 14.13 -23.98
CA ALA A 166 -1.22 13.63 -23.90
C ALA A 166 -2.29 14.76 -24.04
N GLY A 167 -1.93 15.99 -23.69
CA GLY A 167 -2.79 17.17 -23.81
C GLY A 167 -2.76 17.84 -25.19
N LEU A 168 -1.87 17.42 -26.10
CA LEU A 168 -1.73 18.07 -27.41
C LEU A 168 -2.89 17.71 -28.34
N ALA A 169 -3.32 18.70 -29.12
CA ALA A 169 -4.32 18.48 -30.17
C ALA A 169 -3.75 17.58 -31.29
N THR A 170 -4.53 16.57 -31.70
CA THR A 170 -4.16 15.63 -32.75
C THR A 170 -4.51 16.13 -34.15
N ALA A 171 -4.47 17.46 -34.39
CA ALA A 171 -4.76 18.03 -35.69
C ALA A 171 -3.70 17.60 -36.71
N ASN A 172 -4.17 17.34 -37.96
CA ASN A 172 -3.26 17.00 -39.05
C ASN A 172 -2.27 18.11 -39.34
N GLY A 173 -1.00 17.79 -39.53
CA GLY A 173 0.07 18.74 -39.79
C GLY A 173 0.74 19.33 -38.54
N ASN A 174 0.36 18.91 -37.36
CA ASN A 174 1.07 19.24 -36.12
C ASN A 174 2.36 18.42 -35.97
N PHE A 175 3.40 19.08 -35.49
CA PHE A 175 4.67 18.53 -35.06
C PHE A 175 4.78 18.75 -33.54
N ILE A 176 5.26 17.74 -32.82
CA ILE A 176 5.55 17.85 -31.39
C ILE A 176 6.98 18.39 -31.24
N VAL A 177 7.12 19.52 -30.60
CA VAL A 177 8.41 20.22 -30.44
C VAL A 177 8.61 20.56 -28.96
N GLY A 178 9.84 20.41 -28.46
CA GLY A 178 10.21 20.91 -27.12
C GLY A 178 10.51 22.40 -27.17
N ASN A 179 9.87 23.24 -26.35
CA ASN A 179 10.08 24.66 -26.26
C ASN A 179 11.09 25.10 -25.16
N GLY A 180 11.76 24.14 -24.54
CA GLY A 180 12.69 24.34 -23.42
C GLY A 180 12.07 24.15 -22.05
N SER A 181 10.74 24.07 -21.95
CA SER A 181 9.99 23.80 -20.72
C SER A 181 9.02 22.63 -20.88
N ASN A 182 8.26 22.63 -21.97
CA ASN A 182 7.18 21.68 -22.25
C ASN A 182 7.28 21.15 -23.68
N PHE A 183 6.54 20.07 -23.97
CA PHE A 183 6.22 19.70 -25.34
C PHE A 183 4.98 20.46 -25.82
N VAL A 184 5.08 21.02 -27.02
CA VAL A 184 4.01 21.80 -27.65
C VAL A 184 3.73 21.30 -29.07
N ALA A 185 2.50 21.49 -29.54
CA ALA A 185 2.16 21.20 -30.93
C ALA A 185 2.40 22.45 -31.78
N GLU A 186 3.21 22.35 -32.82
CA GLU A 186 3.47 23.39 -33.77
C GLU A 186 3.06 23.02 -35.18
N ASN A 187 2.61 24.00 -35.97
CA ASN A 187 2.30 23.77 -37.37
C ASN A 187 2.70 25.02 -38.23
N GLY A 188 2.60 24.85 -39.54
CA GLY A 188 2.80 25.97 -40.50
C GLY A 188 4.14 26.68 -40.31
N THR A 189 4.10 27.99 -40.09
CA THR A 189 5.29 28.85 -40.01
C THR A 189 6.10 28.58 -38.76
N THR A 190 5.44 28.31 -37.62
CA THR A 190 6.12 28.04 -36.34
C THR A 190 6.95 26.75 -36.44
N ALA A 191 6.35 25.66 -36.93
CA ALA A 191 7.06 24.40 -37.11
C ALA A 191 8.27 24.53 -38.06
N ARG A 192 8.14 25.31 -39.15
CA ARG A 192 9.28 25.59 -40.06
C ARG A 192 10.40 26.34 -39.35
N ALA A 193 10.06 27.32 -38.50
CA ALA A 193 11.05 28.09 -37.75
C ALA A 193 11.80 27.17 -36.75
N SER A 194 11.09 26.33 -36.03
CA SER A 194 11.68 25.38 -35.08
C SER A 194 12.56 24.34 -35.76
N LEU A 195 12.23 23.93 -36.98
CA LEU A 195 13.05 23.04 -37.81
C LEU A 195 14.21 23.79 -38.51
N GLY A 196 14.36 25.07 -38.35
CA GLY A 196 15.42 25.88 -38.99
C GLY A 196 15.25 26.02 -40.52
N LEU A 197 14.03 25.77 -41.03
CA LEU A 197 13.76 25.85 -42.45
C LEU A 197 13.58 27.29 -42.89
N GLY A 198 14.40 27.70 -43.84
CA GLY A 198 14.33 29.05 -44.45
C GLY A 198 13.12 29.26 -45.36
N SER A 199 13.03 30.46 -45.96
CA SER A 199 11.91 30.84 -46.81
C SER A 199 11.68 29.93 -48.04
N ILE A 200 12.67 29.21 -48.47
CA ILE A 200 12.56 28.21 -49.57
C ILE A 200 11.54 27.13 -49.28
N ALA A 201 11.35 26.77 -48.00
CA ALA A 201 10.39 25.76 -47.59
C ALA A 201 8.91 26.17 -47.81
N THR A 202 8.64 27.41 -48.16
CA THR A 202 7.29 27.92 -48.47
C THR A 202 7.06 28.19 -49.95
N GLN A 203 8.07 27.95 -50.79
CA GLN A 203 7.96 28.19 -52.21
C GLN A 203 7.26 27.02 -52.89
N ALA A 204 6.44 27.30 -53.89
CA ALA A 204 5.82 26.27 -54.71
C ALA A 204 6.87 25.65 -55.62
N SER A 205 6.77 24.32 -55.86
CA SER A 205 7.69 23.59 -56.70
C SER A 205 7.78 24.12 -58.12
N SER A 206 6.74 24.79 -58.59
CA SER A 206 6.66 25.45 -59.90
C SER A 206 7.29 26.87 -59.96
N SER A 207 7.67 27.43 -58.78
CA SER A 207 8.19 28.80 -58.68
C SER A 207 9.17 28.93 -57.54
N VAL A 208 10.34 28.28 -57.66
CA VAL A 208 11.40 28.40 -56.66
C VAL A 208 12.32 29.55 -57.03
N SER A 209 12.43 30.55 -56.16
CA SER A 209 13.36 31.68 -56.31
C SER A 209 14.54 31.52 -55.37
N ILE A 210 15.71 31.32 -55.91
CA ILE A 210 16.98 31.26 -55.18
C ILE A 210 17.68 32.59 -55.34
N THR A 211 17.60 33.46 -54.31
CA THR A 211 18.19 34.81 -54.35
C THR A 211 19.60 34.89 -53.77
N GLY A 212 20.19 33.76 -53.39
CA GLY A 212 21.58 33.66 -52.92
C GLY A 212 22.06 32.20 -52.92
N GLY A 213 23.34 32.01 -53.02
CA GLY A 213 23.97 30.71 -53.11
C GLY A 213 24.42 30.34 -54.55
N SER A 214 25.13 29.21 -54.66
CA SER A 214 25.64 28.69 -55.93
C SER A 214 24.89 27.40 -56.27
N ILE A 215 24.36 27.34 -57.48
CA ILE A 215 23.85 26.10 -58.07
C ILE A 215 24.99 25.51 -58.90
N THR A 216 25.64 24.47 -58.43
CA THR A 216 26.64 23.72 -59.22
C THR A 216 25.97 22.49 -59.84
N HIS A 217 26.10 22.33 -61.14
CA HIS A 217 25.66 21.17 -61.89
C HIS A 217 26.71 20.06 -61.75
#